data_6acf105e6bd161e45dd51cf3db630645
#
_entry.id   6acf105e6bd161e45dd51cf3db630645
#
_cell.length_a   1.000
_cell.length_b   1.000
_cell.length_c   1.000
_cell.angle_alpha   90.00
_cell.angle_beta   90.00
_cell.angle_gamma   90.00
#
_symmetry.space_group_name_H-M   'P 1'
#
loop_
_entity.id
_entity.type
_entity.pdbx_description
1 polymer ?
#
loop_
_entity_poly.entity_id
_entity_poly.type
_entity_poly.pdbx_seq_one_letter_code
_entity_poly.pdbx_strand_id
1 'polypeptide(L)'
;MPQRTVTVDGKSVSTDGSIIRDVIRDKRAVAVRIDGIPADLSAPLAEGQNIQTVSADSDEGIHIIRHSAAHVMAEAVKQLFPDAKPTIGPATEDGFYYDFDRDESFTPEDLEKIEKKMEELVKADLPFTRKIMSRQEAETFFEKKGEPYKAEIIRDMDDDVCDVSLYEQGSFVDLCRGPHVPSTGHIKAFKLLSIAGAYWR
;
A
#
# COMPACT_ATOMS: atom_id res chain seq x y z
N MET A 1 -29.95 -5.07 -2.76
CA MET A 1 -29.13 -5.74 -1.71
C MET A 1 -29.81 -5.53 -0.36
N PRO A 2 -29.58 -6.35 0.67
CA PRO A 2 -30.15 -6.07 1.99
C PRO A 2 -29.58 -4.75 2.52
N GLN A 3 -30.44 -3.95 3.12
CA GLN A 3 -30.06 -2.71 3.79
C GLN A 3 -29.21 -3.06 5.03
N ARG A 4 -28.10 -2.36 5.22
CA ARG A 4 -27.18 -2.52 6.36
C ARG A 4 -27.18 -1.24 7.20
N THR A 5 -27.00 -1.39 8.50
CA THR A 5 -26.82 -0.26 9.41
C THR A 5 -25.44 -0.35 10.03
N VAL A 6 -24.66 0.72 9.93
CA VAL A 6 -23.31 0.87 10.45
C VAL A 6 -23.19 2.16 11.24
N THR A 7 -22.16 2.30 12.05
CA THR A 7 -21.82 3.57 12.71
C THR A 7 -20.61 4.18 11.99
N VAL A 8 -20.74 5.39 11.49
CA VAL A 8 -19.65 6.15 10.86
C VAL A 8 -19.38 7.42 11.65
N ASP A 9 -18.19 7.55 12.22
CA ASP A 9 -17.78 8.68 13.06
C ASP A 9 -18.83 9.02 14.15
N GLY A 10 -19.33 7.97 14.83
CA GLY A 10 -20.33 8.06 15.88
C GLY A 10 -21.77 8.28 15.42
N LYS A 11 -22.04 8.28 14.11
CA LYS A 11 -23.40 8.46 13.55
C LYS A 11 -23.90 7.18 12.90
N SER A 12 -25.14 6.80 13.17
CA SER A 12 -25.79 5.67 12.50
C SER A 12 -26.10 6.01 11.04
N VAL A 13 -25.70 5.12 10.14
CA VAL A 13 -25.90 5.23 8.69
C VAL A 13 -26.51 3.94 8.17
N SER A 14 -27.67 4.04 7.53
CA SER A 14 -28.29 2.93 6.81
C SER A 14 -27.99 3.04 5.33
N THR A 15 -27.56 1.93 4.71
CA THR A 15 -27.11 1.89 3.32
C THR A 15 -27.38 0.54 2.68
N ASP A 16 -27.45 0.50 1.35
CA ASP A 16 -27.39 -0.69 0.51
C ASP A 16 -25.99 -0.89 -0.13
N GLY A 17 -25.03 -0.02 0.21
CA GLY A 17 -23.65 -0.10 -0.24
C GLY A 17 -22.96 -1.41 0.15
N SER A 18 -21.93 -1.78 -0.59
CA SER A 18 -21.20 -3.05 -0.42
C SER A 18 -19.77 -2.89 0.11
N ILE A 19 -19.22 -1.69 0.00
CA ILE A 19 -17.86 -1.36 0.46
C ILE A 19 -17.89 -0.15 1.39
N ILE A 20 -16.84 0.01 2.19
CA ILE A 20 -16.70 1.10 3.16
C ILE A 20 -16.83 2.48 2.49
N ARG A 21 -16.26 2.66 1.30
CA ARG A 21 -16.33 3.93 0.56
C ARG A 21 -17.76 4.44 0.35
N ASP A 22 -18.74 3.56 0.24
CA ASP A 22 -20.14 3.91 -0.04
C ASP A 22 -20.77 4.74 1.09
N VAL A 23 -20.23 4.62 2.32
CA VAL A 23 -20.73 5.33 3.51
C VAL A 23 -19.85 6.50 3.97
N ILE A 24 -18.65 6.66 3.41
CA ILE A 24 -17.74 7.74 3.79
C ILE A 24 -18.11 9.03 3.04
N ARG A 25 -18.29 10.11 3.80
CA ARG A 25 -18.65 11.44 3.26
C ARG A 25 -17.44 12.38 3.16
N ASP A 26 -16.41 12.19 3.98
CA ASP A 26 -15.20 13.00 3.92
C ASP A 26 -14.43 12.69 2.62
N LYS A 27 -14.30 13.71 1.77
CA LYS A 27 -13.55 13.62 0.51
C LYS A 27 -12.04 13.51 0.71
N ARG A 28 -11.55 13.85 1.91
CA ARG A 28 -10.14 13.73 2.29
C ARG A 28 -9.81 12.38 2.92
N ALA A 29 -10.80 11.50 3.09
CA ALA A 29 -10.59 10.17 3.61
C ALA A 29 -9.62 9.38 2.72
N VAL A 30 -8.58 8.81 3.32
CA VAL A 30 -7.60 7.95 2.65
C VAL A 30 -7.70 6.50 3.10
N ALA A 31 -8.23 6.26 4.30
CA ALA A 31 -8.46 4.95 4.89
C ALA A 31 -9.55 5.06 5.96
N VAL A 32 -9.80 3.97 6.67
CA VAL A 32 -10.68 3.92 7.85
C VAL A 32 -10.08 3.03 8.94
N ARG A 33 -10.68 3.10 10.14
CA ARG A 33 -10.60 2.03 11.14
C ARG A 33 -11.96 1.37 11.25
N ILE A 34 -12.00 0.07 11.09
CA ILE A 34 -13.20 -0.76 11.31
C ILE A 34 -13.02 -1.46 12.65
N ASP A 35 -13.86 -1.14 13.62
CA ASP A 35 -13.74 -1.65 14.98
C ASP A 35 -12.35 -1.47 15.60
N GLY A 36 -11.70 -0.34 15.27
CA GLY A 36 -10.35 0.01 15.71
C GLY A 36 -9.21 -0.53 14.84
N ILE A 37 -9.48 -1.39 13.86
CA ILE A 37 -8.47 -1.99 12.98
C ILE A 37 -8.35 -1.17 11.68
N PRO A 38 -7.13 -0.73 11.27
CA PRO A 38 -6.94 -0.02 10.01
C PRO A 38 -7.37 -0.85 8.80
N ALA A 39 -8.08 -0.21 7.86
CA ALA A 39 -8.60 -0.85 6.66
C ALA A 39 -8.70 0.13 5.49
N ASP A 40 -8.70 -0.44 4.28
CA ASP A 40 -8.89 0.31 3.05
C ASP A 40 -10.34 0.81 2.90
N LEU A 41 -10.53 1.88 2.16
CA LEU A 41 -11.86 2.34 1.76
C LEU A 41 -12.59 1.34 0.84
N SER A 42 -11.86 0.43 0.21
CA SER A 42 -12.39 -0.67 -0.61
C SER A 42 -12.80 -1.91 0.19
N ALA A 43 -12.57 -1.93 1.51
CA ALA A 43 -12.93 -3.06 2.36
C ALA A 43 -14.44 -3.34 2.32
N PRO A 44 -14.87 -4.60 2.46
CA PRO A 44 -16.28 -4.96 2.50
C PRO A 44 -17.02 -4.30 3.66
N LEU A 45 -18.23 -3.82 3.37
CA LEU A 45 -19.13 -3.28 4.37
C LEU A 45 -20.02 -4.39 4.96
N ALA A 46 -20.03 -4.49 6.29
CA ALA A 46 -20.88 -5.45 7.02
C ALA A 46 -21.80 -4.75 8.02
N GLU A 47 -22.89 -5.44 8.40
CA GLU A 47 -23.84 -4.98 9.41
C GLU A 47 -23.16 -4.75 10.76
N GLY A 48 -23.48 -3.64 11.42
CA GLY A 48 -23.05 -3.34 12.78
C GLY A 48 -21.63 -2.82 12.95
N GLN A 49 -20.85 -2.69 11.85
CA GLN A 49 -19.47 -2.16 11.94
C GLN A 49 -19.42 -0.74 12.51
N ASN A 50 -18.41 -0.48 13.34
CA ASN A 50 -18.05 0.87 13.79
C ASN A 50 -16.86 1.38 12.97
N ILE A 51 -17.11 2.38 12.14
CA ILE A 51 -16.17 2.91 11.16
C ILE A 51 -15.73 4.30 11.58
N GLN A 52 -14.43 4.50 11.67
CA GLN A 52 -13.80 5.79 11.93
C GLN A 52 -13.01 6.21 10.70
N THR A 53 -13.28 7.41 10.20
CA THR A 53 -12.62 7.95 9.01
C THR A 53 -11.19 8.38 9.33
N VAL A 54 -10.22 7.98 8.50
CA VAL A 54 -8.83 8.46 8.54
C VAL A 54 -8.64 9.49 7.43
N SER A 55 -8.51 10.75 7.83
CA SER A 55 -8.34 11.87 6.90
C SER A 55 -6.87 12.03 6.48
N ALA A 56 -6.64 12.49 5.26
CA ALA A 56 -5.30 12.71 4.68
C ALA A 56 -4.41 13.68 5.47
N ASP A 57 -5.00 14.56 6.26
CA ASP A 57 -4.29 15.55 7.09
C ASP A 57 -4.07 15.10 8.55
N SER A 58 -4.51 13.91 8.92
CA SER A 58 -4.18 13.28 10.20
C SER A 58 -2.81 12.61 10.17
N ASP A 59 -2.17 12.44 11.33
CA ASP A 59 -0.87 11.75 11.43
C ASP A 59 -0.95 10.34 10.83
N GLU A 60 -2.02 9.60 11.08
CA GLU A 60 -2.26 8.28 10.51
C GLU A 60 -2.44 8.36 8.98
N GLY A 61 -3.19 9.33 8.49
CA GLY A 61 -3.40 9.54 7.05
C GLY A 61 -2.09 9.90 6.34
N ILE A 62 -1.27 10.76 6.92
CA ILE A 62 0.06 11.10 6.41
C ILE A 62 0.96 9.86 6.35
N HIS A 63 0.93 9.02 7.40
CA HIS A 63 1.68 7.76 7.41
C HIS A 63 1.23 6.81 6.28
N ILE A 64 -0.07 6.66 6.06
CA ILE A 64 -0.63 5.84 4.97
C ILE A 64 -0.24 6.39 3.59
N ILE A 65 -0.25 7.72 3.41
CA ILE A 65 0.19 8.37 2.17
C ILE A 65 1.67 8.10 1.92
N ARG A 66 2.53 8.23 2.92
CA ARG A 66 3.97 7.92 2.84
C ARG A 66 4.22 6.46 2.48
N HIS A 67 3.51 5.55 3.13
CA HIS A 67 3.58 4.12 2.83
C HIS A 67 3.17 3.83 1.38
N SER A 68 2.10 4.44 0.91
CA SER A 68 1.66 4.31 -0.49
C SER A 68 2.65 4.94 -1.47
N ALA A 69 3.32 6.04 -1.10
CA ALA A 69 4.38 6.64 -1.91
C ALA A 69 5.61 5.72 -2.04
N ALA A 70 5.95 4.95 -0.99
CA ALA A 70 6.99 3.94 -1.06
C ALA A 70 6.67 2.85 -2.10
N HIS A 71 5.41 2.40 -2.19
CA HIS A 71 4.98 1.44 -3.22
C HIS A 71 5.02 2.03 -4.63
N VAL A 72 4.64 3.31 -4.81
CA VAL A 72 4.76 4.01 -6.10
C VAL A 72 6.22 4.15 -6.52
N MET A 73 7.12 4.41 -5.56
CA MET A 73 8.56 4.42 -5.81
C MET A 73 9.06 3.04 -6.23
N ALA A 74 8.62 1.97 -5.58
CA ALA A 74 9.00 0.61 -5.95
C ALA A 74 8.53 0.24 -7.36
N GLU A 75 7.31 0.62 -7.76
CA GLU A 75 6.84 0.46 -9.14
C GLU A 75 7.69 1.25 -10.13
N ALA A 76 8.01 2.51 -9.83
CA ALA A 76 8.85 3.35 -10.67
C ALA A 76 10.23 2.73 -10.87
N VAL A 77 10.85 2.25 -9.80
CA VAL A 77 12.14 1.56 -9.85
C VAL A 77 12.05 0.30 -10.70
N LYS A 78 11.05 -0.57 -10.49
CA LYS A 78 10.90 -1.81 -11.29
C LYS A 78 10.67 -1.53 -12.78
N GLN A 79 10.00 -0.44 -13.14
CA GLN A 79 9.80 -0.07 -14.55
C GLN A 79 11.07 0.47 -15.20
N LEU A 80 11.93 1.18 -14.46
CA LEU A 80 13.19 1.75 -14.97
C LEU A 80 14.37 0.78 -14.86
N PHE A 81 14.37 -0.06 -13.83
CA PHE A 81 15.42 -1.02 -13.50
C PHE A 81 14.80 -2.39 -13.20
N PRO A 82 14.44 -3.17 -14.23
CA PRO A 82 13.73 -4.45 -14.07
C PRO A 82 14.50 -5.50 -13.26
N ASP A 83 15.82 -5.40 -13.22
CA ASP A 83 16.74 -6.24 -12.44
C ASP A 83 16.73 -5.96 -10.94
N ALA A 84 16.35 -4.74 -10.53
CA ALA A 84 16.24 -4.38 -9.12
C ALA A 84 15.20 -5.24 -8.40
N LYS A 85 15.56 -5.84 -7.27
CA LYS A 85 14.69 -6.70 -6.47
C LYS A 85 14.24 -5.95 -5.22
N PRO A 86 12.94 -5.62 -5.11
CA PRO A 86 12.41 -4.93 -3.97
C PRO A 86 12.44 -5.82 -2.71
N THR A 87 12.85 -5.24 -1.60
CA THR A 87 12.90 -5.92 -0.30
C THR A 87 11.79 -5.41 0.62
N ILE A 88 12.01 -4.31 1.32
CA ILE A 88 11.03 -3.67 2.22
C ILE A 88 10.98 -2.17 2.00
N GLY A 89 9.80 -1.56 2.21
CA GLY A 89 9.59 -0.13 2.01
C GLY A 89 8.65 0.49 3.04
N PRO A 90 9.08 0.70 4.30
CA PRO A 90 8.25 1.29 5.31
C PRO A 90 8.12 2.80 5.16
N ALA A 91 6.99 3.33 5.66
CA ALA A 91 6.89 4.73 6.03
C ALA A 91 7.65 4.97 7.34
N THR A 92 8.21 6.16 7.48
CA THR A 92 8.88 6.66 8.69
C THR A 92 8.18 7.90 9.23
N GLU A 93 8.61 8.38 10.40
CA GLU A 93 8.07 9.60 11.00
C GLU A 93 8.22 10.82 10.06
N ASP A 94 9.35 10.90 9.32
CA ASP A 94 9.66 12.06 8.47
C ASP A 94 9.49 11.81 6.97
N GLY A 95 9.25 10.55 6.55
CA GLY A 95 9.20 10.23 5.12
C GLY A 95 8.89 8.78 4.81
N PHE A 96 9.57 8.26 3.81
CA PHE A 96 9.52 6.86 3.40
C PHE A 96 10.82 6.48 2.72
N TYR A 97 11.10 5.19 2.67
CA TYR A 97 12.17 4.63 1.83
C TYR A 97 11.73 3.29 1.25
N TYR A 98 12.54 2.75 0.36
CA TYR A 98 12.38 1.39 -0.12
C TYR A 98 13.77 0.84 -0.44
N ASP A 99 14.07 -0.34 0.08
CA ASP A 99 15.34 -1.02 -0.14
C ASP A 99 15.24 -1.96 -1.34
N PHE A 100 16.29 -1.94 -2.16
CA PHE A 100 16.40 -2.76 -3.37
C PHE A 100 17.75 -3.48 -3.37
N ASP A 101 17.73 -4.77 -3.71
CA ASP A 101 18.94 -5.47 -4.11
C ASP A 101 19.18 -5.24 -5.60
N ARG A 102 20.36 -4.71 -5.94
CA ARG A 102 20.79 -4.40 -7.29
C ARG A 102 22.31 -4.45 -7.39
N ASP A 103 22.85 -5.01 -8.48
CA ASP A 103 24.30 -5.13 -8.71
C ASP A 103 24.96 -3.76 -8.77
N GLU A 104 24.32 -2.77 -9.43
CA GLU A 104 24.82 -1.40 -9.53
C GLU A 104 24.08 -0.49 -8.54
N SER A 105 24.83 0.33 -7.79
CA SER A 105 24.23 1.35 -6.93
C SER A 105 23.46 2.40 -7.73
N PHE A 106 22.35 2.89 -7.19
CA PHE A 106 21.66 4.04 -7.77
C PHE A 106 22.55 5.29 -7.76
N THR A 107 22.37 6.15 -8.74
CA THR A 107 23.06 7.43 -8.86
C THR A 107 22.12 8.61 -8.57
N PRO A 108 22.62 9.83 -8.31
CA PRO A 108 21.77 11.02 -8.21
C PRO A 108 20.88 11.23 -9.44
N GLU A 109 21.39 10.96 -10.62
CA GLU A 109 20.66 11.04 -11.89
C GLU A 109 19.52 10.01 -11.97
N ASP A 110 19.69 8.85 -11.32
CA ASP A 110 18.63 7.84 -11.23
C ASP A 110 17.50 8.30 -10.30
N LEU A 111 17.81 9.03 -9.20
CA LEU A 111 16.76 9.63 -8.35
C LEU A 111 15.85 10.56 -9.15
N GLU A 112 16.42 11.40 -10.03
CA GLU A 112 15.61 12.30 -10.86
C GLU A 112 14.71 11.53 -11.83
N LYS A 113 15.21 10.45 -12.43
CA LYS A 113 14.43 9.57 -13.32
C LYS A 113 13.31 8.85 -12.56
N ILE A 114 13.62 8.33 -11.36
CA ILE A 114 12.65 7.64 -10.51
C ILE A 114 11.55 8.63 -10.08
N GLU A 115 11.93 9.82 -9.61
CA GLU A 115 10.98 10.86 -9.19
C GLU A 115 10.03 11.24 -10.35
N LYS A 116 10.57 11.47 -11.55
CA LYS A 116 9.76 11.75 -12.74
C LYS A 116 8.81 10.59 -13.08
N LYS A 117 9.27 9.35 -12.95
CA LYS A 117 8.43 8.16 -13.18
C LYS A 117 7.33 8.06 -12.13
N MET A 118 7.63 8.34 -10.86
CA MET A 118 6.62 8.43 -9.80
C MET A 118 5.55 9.49 -10.12
N GLU A 119 5.93 10.67 -10.62
CA GLU A 119 4.98 11.71 -11.04
C GLU A 119 4.03 11.20 -12.14
N GLU A 120 4.55 10.43 -13.12
CA GLU A 120 3.73 9.80 -14.16
C GLU A 120 2.72 8.82 -13.56
N LEU A 121 3.15 7.96 -12.63
CA LEU A 121 2.30 6.97 -11.95
C LEU A 121 1.24 7.63 -11.07
N VAL A 122 1.59 8.70 -10.35
CA VAL A 122 0.64 9.49 -9.56
C VAL A 122 -0.41 10.14 -10.46
N LYS A 123 0.03 10.72 -11.58
CA LYS A 123 -0.87 11.35 -12.55
C LYS A 123 -1.80 10.34 -13.24
N ALA A 124 -1.38 9.10 -13.38
CA ALA A 124 -2.19 8.02 -13.95
C ALA A 124 -3.34 7.58 -13.02
N ASP A 125 -3.31 7.97 -11.73
CA ASP A 125 -4.36 7.71 -10.73
C ASP A 125 -4.75 6.23 -10.62
N LEU A 126 -3.74 5.34 -10.54
CA LEU A 126 -3.91 3.90 -10.50
C LEU A 126 -4.48 3.43 -9.16
N PRO A 127 -5.48 2.55 -9.14
CA PRO A 127 -6.06 2.05 -7.89
C PRO A 127 -5.09 1.15 -7.14
N PHE A 128 -5.13 1.20 -5.80
CA PHE A 128 -4.55 0.18 -4.94
C PHE A 128 -5.59 -0.91 -4.68
N THR A 129 -5.25 -2.15 -5.01
CA THR A 129 -6.15 -3.30 -4.87
C THR A 129 -5.54 -4.32 -3.92
N ARG A 130 -6.21 -4.60 -2.81
CA ARG A 130 -5.84 -5.63 -1.85
C ARG A 130 -6.29 -7.00 -2.32
N LYS A 131 -5.39 -7.98 -2.24
CA LYS A 131 -5.66 -9.41 -2.47
C LYS A 131 -5.24 -10.22 -1.26
N ILE A 132 -5.98 -11.26 -0.96
CA ILE A 132 -5.61 -12.25 0.06
C ILE A 132 -5.24 -13.53 -0.66
N MET A 133 -4.13 -14.12 -0.26
CA MET A 133 -3.66 -15.42 -0.74
C MET A 133 -3.25 -16.27 0.45
N SER A 134 -3.34 -17.60 0.31
CA SER A 134 -2.67 -18.48 1.26
C SER A 134 -1.16 -18.24 1.23
N ARG A 135 -0.49 -18.42 2.37
CA ARG A 135 0.96 -18.28 2.50
C ARG A 135 1.72 -19.04 1.41
N GLN A 136 1.33 -20.29 1.15
CA GLN A 136 1.97 -21.15 0.15
C GLN A 136 1.77 -20.64 -1.29
N GLU A 137 0.56 -20.17 -1.63
CA GLU A 137 0.31 -19.58 -2.96
C GLU A 137 1.10 -18.30 -3.15
N ALA A 138 1.17 -17.44 -2.13
CA ALA A 138 1.91 -16.17 -2.18
C ALA A 138 3.42 -16.41 -2.32
N GLU A 139 4.01 -17.37 -1.58
CA GLU A 139 5.41 -17.76 -1.73
C GLU A 139 5.71 -18.18 -3.17
N THR A 140 4.92 -19.15 -3.70
CA THR A 140 5.04 -19.61 -5.09
C THR A 140 4.86 -18.49 -6.10
N PHE A 141 3.95 -17.55 -5.85
CA PHE A 141 3.70 -16.40 -6.71
C PHE A 141 4.94 -15.49 -6.82
N PHE A 142 5.56 -15.14 -5.69
CA PHE A 142 6.73 -14.27 -5.68
C PHE A 142 7.98 -14.98 -6.22
N GLU A 143 8.15 -16.28 -6.00
CA GLU A 143 9.22 -17.07 -6.63
C GLU A 143 9.11 -17.03 -8.16
N LYS A 144 7.92 -17.27 -8.72
CA LYS A 144 7.67 -17.19 -10.17
C LYS A 144 7.86 -15.79 -10.74
N LYS A 145 7.61 -14.76 -9.95
CA LYS A 145 7.88 -13.37 -10.32
C LYS A 145 9.36 -12.98 -10.29
N GLY A 146 10.23 -13.81 -9.72
CA GLY A 146 11.64 -13.49 -9.53
C GLY A 146 11.88 -12.48 -8.40
N GLU A 147 11.01 -12.49 -7.37
CA GLU A 147 11.08 -11.63 -6.20
C GLU A 147 11.49 -12.47 -4.94
N PRO A 148 12.77 -12.89 -4.86
CA PRO A 148 13.22 -13.88 -3.86
C PRO A 148 13.06 -13.37 -2.43
N TYR A 149 13.25 -12.07 -2.19
CA TYR A 149 13.15 -11.46 -0.87
C TYR A 149 11.71 -11.50 -0.33
N LYS A 150 10.71 -11.33 -1.19
CA LYS A 150 9.30 -11.47 -0.80
C LYS A 150 8.96 -12.91 -0.44
N ALA A 151 9.45 -13.87 -1.25
CA ALA A 151 9.29 -15.30 -0.94
C ALA A 151 10.00 -15.68 0.39
N GLU A 152 11.21 -15.17 0.64
CA GLU A 152 11.93 -15.36 1.90
C GLU A 152 11.16 -14.80 3.10
N ILE A 153 10.67 -13.56 3.01
CA ILE A 153 9.84 -12.96 4.08
C ILE A 153 8.63 -13.82 4.41
N ILE A 154 7.93 -14.34 3.39
CA ILE A 154 6.77 -15.21 3.57
C ILE A 154 7.18 -16.54 4.24
N ARG A 155 8.31 -17.11 3.84
CA ARG A 155 8.85 -18.37 4.40
C ARG A 155 9.24 -18.23 5.86
N ASP A 156 9.71 -17.05 6.25
CA ASP A 156 10.16 -16.76 7.62
C ASP A 156 9.02 -16.30 8.56
N MET A 157 7.77 -16.22 8.08
CA MET A 157 6.61 -15.89 8.93
C MET A 157 6.32 -17.05 9.90
N ASP A 158 5.72 -16.71 11.05
CA ASP A 158 5.27 -17.69 12.04
C ASP A 158 4.31 -18.72 11.43
N ASP A 159 4.33 -19.94 11.96
CA ASP A 159 3.57 -21.09 11.41
C ASP A 159 2.05 -20.90 11.51
N ASP A 160 1.56 -20.03 12.39
CA ASP A 160 0.15 -19.70 12.55
C ASP A 160 -0.39 -18.72 11.48
N VAL A 161 0.51 -18.10 10.67
CA VAL A 161 0.11 -17.25 9.55
C VAL A 161 -0.31 -18.11 8.36
N CYS A 162 -1.62 -18.27 8.18
CA CYS A 162 -2.19 -19.04 7.07
C CYS A 162 -2.34 -18.24 5.79
N ASP A 163 -2.74 -16.96 5.92
CA ASP A 163 -3.02 -16.06 4.80
C ASP A 163 -2.19 -14.79 4.89
N VAL A 164 -1.82 -14.26 3.74
CA VAL A 164 -1.10 -12.98 3.60
C VAL A 164 -1.84 -12.05 2.66
N SER A 165 -1.65 -10.74 2.86
CA SER A 165 -2.20 -9.74 1.94
C SER A 165 -1.15 -9.22 0.99
N LEU A 166 -1.56 -9.04 -0.25
CA LEU A 166 -0.81 -8.42 -1.32
C LEU A 166 -1.54 -7.15 -1.76
N TYR A 167 -0.79 -6.16 -2.18
CA TYR A 167 -1.35 -4.96 -2.81
C TYR A 167 -0.81 -4.81 -4.22
N GLU A 168 -1.72 -4.56 -5.13
CA GLU A 168 -1.45 -4.34 -6.55
C GLU A 168 -1.78 -2.90 -6.91
N GLN A 169 -0.87 -2.21 -7.57
CA GLN A 169 -1.12 -0.96 -8.28
C GLN A 169 -0.37 -0.99 -9.61
N GLY A 170 -1.02 -0.60 -10.69
CA GLY A 170 -0.42 -0.65 -12.02
C GLY A 170 0.15 -2.02 -12.37
N SER A 171 1.45 -2.08 -12.61
CA SER A 171 2.18 -3.33 -12.91
C SER A 171 2.89 -3.95 -11.69
N PHE A 172 2.85 -3.28 -10.55
CA PHE A 172 3.55 -3.67 -9.33
C PHE A 172 2.63 -4.41 -8.37
N VAL A 173 3.14 -5.47 -7.76
CA VAL A 173 2.48 -6.23 -6.68
C VAL A 173 3.45 -6.37 -5.53
N ASP A 174 3.03 -6.00 -4.34
CA ASP A 174 3.84 -6.12 -3.14
C ASP A 174 3.19 -6.97 -2.05
N LEU A 175 4.02 -7.61 -1.23
CA LEU A 175 3.62 -8.24 0.03
C LEU A 175 3.44 -7.13 1.07
N CYS A 176 2.21 -6.87 1.49
CA CYS A 176 1.93 -5.75 2.38
C CYS A 176 0.67 -5.97 3.21
N ARG A 177 0.67 -5.50 4.45
CA ARG A 177 -0.50 -5.54 5.34
C ARG A 177 -1.49 -4.41 5.06
N GLY A 178 -1.04 -3.30 4.49
CA GLY A 178 -1.84 -2.09 4.27
C GLY A 178 -2.14 -1.34 5.58
N PRO A 179 -3.15 -0.45 5.59
CA PRO A 179 -3.90 -0.03 4.42
C PRO A 179 -3.12 0.90 3.49
N HIS A 180 -3.66 1.12 2.28
CA HIS A 180 -3.18 2.09 1.32
C HIS A 180 -4.23 3.16 1.00
N VAL A 181 -3.77 4.26 0.40
CA VAL A 181 -4.67 5.24 -0.22
C VAL A 181 -5.48 4.59 -1.36
N PRO A 182 -6.66 5.11 -1.71
CA PRO A 182 -7.51 4.51 -2.75
C PRO A 182 -6.85 4.38 -4.13
N SER A 183 -6.01 5.36 -4.48
CA SER A 183 -5.28 5.39 -5.75
C SER A 183 -4.02 6.23 -5.64
N THR A 184 -3.09 6.06 -6.58
CA THR A 184 -1.82 6.80 -6.62
C THR A 184 -2.03 8.32 -6.68
N GLY A 185 -3.13 8.79 -7.26
CA GLY A 185 -3.50 10.20 -7.35
C GLY A 185 -3.79 10.88 -6.00
N HIS A 186 -3.88 10.13 -4.90
CA HIS A 186 -3.98 10.69 -3.54
C HIS A 186 -2.63 11.17 -3.00
N ILE A 187 -1.51 10.79 -3.60
CA ILE A 187 -0.16 11.22 -3.26
C ILE A 187 0.10 12.58 -3.93
N LYS A 188 -0.13 13.68 -3.21
CA LYS A 188 -0.12 15.05 -3.81
C LYS A 188 1.26 15.64 -3.98
N ALA A 189 2.21 15.28 -3.12
CA ALA A 189 3.58 15.78 -3.16
C ALA A 189 4.54 14.76 -2.56
N PHE A 190 5.71 14.65 -3.13
CA PHE A 190 6.84 13.86 -2.63
C PHE A 190 8.13 14.43 -3.20
N LYS A 191 9.25 14.06 -2.59
CA LYS A 191 10.60 14.37 -3.07
C LYS A 191 11.53 13.24 -2.67
N LEU A 192 12.35 12.75 -3.61
CA LEU A 192 13.43 11.82 -3.31
C LEU A 192 14.67 12.61 -2.90
N LEU A 193 15.20 12.36 -1.72
CA LEU A 193 16.23 13.20 -1.10
C LEU A 193 17.63 12.62 -1.24
N SER A 194 17.80 11.31 -1.06
CA SER A 194 19.11 10.69 -0.99
C SER A 194 19.06 9.19 -1.30
N ILE A 195 20.23 8.65 -1.56
CA ILE A 195 20.50 7.22 -1.67
C ILE A 195 21.37 6.81 -0.48
N ALA A 196 21.06 5.69 0.13
CA ALA A 196 21.85 5.10 1.19
C ALA A 196 22.13 3.62 0.87
N GLY A 197 23.26 3.10 1.34
CA GLY A 197 23.49 1.66 1.30
C GLY A 197 22.55 0.95 2.27
N ALA A 198 21.97 -0.15 1.81
CA ALA A 198 21.15 -1.04 2.62
C ALA A 198 21.85 -2.39 2.79
N TYR A 199 21.60 -3.04 3.91
CA TYR A 199 22.06 -4.41 4.16
C TYR A 199 20.83 -5.29 4.40
N TRP A 200 20.78 -6.39 3.66
CA TRP A 200 19.74 -7.40 3.91
C TRP A 200 20.22 -8.32 5.03
N ARG A 201 19.51 -8.27 6.18
CA ARG A 201 19.65 -9.09 7.43
C ARG A 201 21.06 -9.53 7.80
#